data_177dfb109dcf9b0f57e736a7af3b4a2a
#
_entry.id   177dfb109dcf9b0f57e736a7af3b4a2a
#
_cell.length_a   1.000
_cell.length_b   1.000
_cell.length_c   1.000
_cell.angle_alpha   90.00
_cell.angle_beta   90.00
_cell.angle_gamma   90.00
#
_symmetry.space_group_name_H-M   'P 1'
#
loop_
_entity.id
_entity.type
_entity.pdbx_description
1 polymer ?
#
loop_
_entity_poly.entity_id
_entity_poly.type
_entity_poly.pdbx_seq_one_letter_code
_entity_poly.pdbx_strand_id
1 'polypeptide(L)'
;MMRPLSMLALVAALSLPAGRLVAQDVQRNVPDSLVSQAKVSEDSARAIALKRVPGTVQGVELARARGRLLYEFKIQRNGRKGTTEVDVNATTGKVAAVKAGARARTRSTTRHSS
;
A
#
# COMPACT_ATOMS: atom_id res chain seq x y z
N MET A 1 21.90 30.55 46.05
CA MET A 1 21.67 30.20 45.67
C MET A 1 21.19 29.59 44.84
N MET A 2 21.07 29.43 44.40
CA MET A 2 20.64 28.90 43.71
C MET A 2 20.14 28.45 42.86
N ARG A 3 19.93 28.22 42.30
CA ARG A 3 19.44 27.75 41.57
C ARG A 3 18.98 27.26 40.68
N PRO A 4 18.85 26.98 40.38
CA PRO A 4 18.39 26.54 39.61
C PRO A 4 17.99 26.00 38.74
N LEU A 5 17.91 25.82 38.37
CA LEU A 5 17.55 25.30 37.69
C LEU A 5 16.99 24.89 36.80
N SER A 6 16.82 24.74 36.61
CA SER A 6 16.26 24.32 35.93
C SER A 6 15.97 23.94 34.97
N MET A 7 15.90 23.77 34.71
CA MET A 7 15.54 23.43 33.89
C MET A 7 15.27 22.79 33.06
N LEU A 8 15.18 22.58 32.71
CA LEU A 8 14.95 22.01 32.02
C LEU A 8 14.37 21.48 31.21
N ALA A 9 14.12 21.22 30.97
CA ALA A 9 13.53 20.72 30.38
C ALA A 9 13.24 20.33 29.39
N LEU A 10 13.13 20.20 28.99
CA LEU A 10 12.81 19.89 28.18
C LEU A 10 12.49 19.34 27.30
N VAL A 11 12.30 19.07 26.94
CA VAL A 11 12.10 18.70 26.21
C VAL A 11 11.79 18.10 25.38
N ALA A 12 11.81 17.80 24.96
CA ALA A 12 11.65 17.15 24.34
C ALA A 12 10.84 16.78 23.52
N ALA A 13 10.55 16.57 23.24
CA ALA A 13 9.71 16.24 22.63
C ALA A 13 9.69 15.95 21.46
N LEU A 14 9.78 15.85 21.12
CA LEU A 14 9.77 15.69 20.20
C LEU A 14 9.46 14.99 19.39
N SER A 15 9.26 14.71 18.97
CA SER A 15 9.03 14.13 18.31
C SER A 15 8.70 13.53 17.51
N LEU A 16 8.83 13.26 16.96
CA LEU A 16 8.65 12.61 16.28
C LEU A 16 7.87 12.18 15.47
N PRO A 17 7.33 12.01 15.12
CA PRO A 17 6.27 11.59 14.46
C PRO A 17 6.45 11.68 13.05
N ALA A 18 7.39 12.12 12.60
CA ALA A 18 7.56 12.20 11.25
C ALA A 18 7.22 10.97 10.52
N GLY A 19 7.56 9.91 10.97
CA GLY A 19 7.32 8.71 10.28
C GLY A 19 5.91 8.40 10.02
N ARG A 20 5.05 8.72 10.85
CA ARG A 20 3.79 8.39 10.65
C ARG A 20 3.15 9.04 9.58
N LEU A 21 3.50 10.18 9.15
CA LEU A 21 2.85 10.77 8.12
C LEU A 21 2.76 10.02 6.90
N VAL A 22 3.72 9.35 6.57
CA VAL A 22 3.75 8.59 5.37
C VAL A 22 2.65 7.63 5.27
N ALA A 23 2.32 7.01 6.30
CA ALA A 23 1.34 6.01 6.25
C ALA A 23 0.01 6.54 5.85
N GLN A 24 -0.25 7.77 6.03
CA GLN A 24 -1.49 8.22 5.73
C GLN A 24 -1.80 8.39 4.33
N ASP A 25 -0.86 8.32 3.45
CA ASP A 25 -1.14 8.46 2.08
C ASP A 25 -1.61 7.19 1.40
N VAL A 26 -1.72 6.12 2.09
CA VAL A 26 -2.17 4.90 1.48
C VAL A 26 -3.68 4.92 1.35
N GLN A 27 -4.19 4.72 0.16
CA GLN A 27 -5.60 4.69 -0.04
C GLN A 27 -6.12 3.31 0.22
N ARG A 28 -7.07 3.16 1.09
CA ARG A 28 -7.57 1.86 1.44
C ARG A 28 -9.02 1.65 1.12
N ASN A 29 -9.36 0.59 0.49
CA ASN A 29 -10.75 0.25 0.22
C ASN A 29 -10.85 -1.24 0.56
N VAL A 30 -10.96 -1.52 1.84
CA VAL A 30 -10.96 -2.89 2.31
C VAL A 30 -12.19 -3.10 3.16
N PRO A 31 -13.32 -3.45 2.55
CA PRO A 31 -14.58 -3.57 3.26
C PRO A 31 -14.57 -4.68 4.29
N ASP A 32 -15.09 -4.41 5.46
CA ASP A 32 -15.12 -5.40 6.51
C ASP A 32 -15.86 -6.67 6.10
N SER A 33 -16.87 -6.55 5.29
CA SER A 33 -17.60 -7.72 4.91
C SER A 33 -16.77 -8.68 4.10
N LEU A 34 -15.76 -8.16 3.40
CA LEU A 34 -14.90 -9.04 2.64
C LEU A 34 -13.72 -9.50 3.48
N VAL A 35 -13.30 -8.68 4.42
CA VAL A 35 -12.20 -9.07 5.29
C VAL A 35 -12.55 -10.34 6.02
N SER A 36 -13.79 -10.48 6.45
CA SER A 36 -14.15 -11.66 7.20
C SER A 36 -14.11 -12.92 6.34
N GLN A 37 -14.07 -12.78 5.03
CA GLN A 37 -14.03 -13.94 4.18
C GLN A 37 -12.59 -14.25 3.75
N ALA A 38 -11.66 -13.35 4.03
CA ALA A 38 -10.29 -13.56 3.59
C ALA A 38 -9.57 -14.50 4.53
N LYS A 39 -8.75 -15.38 4.01
CA LYS A 39 -7.99 -16.27 4.84
C LYS A 39 -6.58 -15.74 5.02
N VAL A 40 -6.19 -14.79 4.19
CA VAL A 40 -4.86 -14.21 4.27
C VAL A 40 -5.08 -12.79 4.74
N SER A 41 -4.36 -12.33 5.73
CA SER A 41 -4.57 -10.99 6.24
C SER A 41 -3.98 -9.96 5.30
N GLU A 42 -4.40 -8.73 5.44
CA GLU A 42 -3.90 -7.67 4.60
C GLU A 42 -2.39 -7.53 4.79
N ASP A 43 -1.89 -7.63 6.01
CA ASP A 43 -0.47 -7.50 6.26
C ASP A 43 0.33 -8.60 5.59
N SER A 44 -0.18 -9.79 5.62
CA SER A 44 0.53 -10.90 5.01
C SER A 44 0.50 -10.72 3.49
N ALA A 45 -0.63 -10.31 2.97
CA ALA A 45 -0.76 -10.12 1.53
C ALA A 45 0.16 -8.99 1.08
N ARG A 46 0.31 -7.96 1.90
CA ARG A 46 1.16 -6.84 1.54
C ARG A 46 2.61 -7.32 1.48
N ALA A 47 3.01 -8.13 2.43
CA ALA A 47 4.37 -8.63 2.45
C ALA A 47 4.64 -9.46 1.19
N ILE A 48 3.66 -10.24 0.78
CA ILE A 48 3.80 -11.05 -0.39
C ILE A 48 3.92 -10.15 -1.62
N ALA A 49 3.11 -9.14 -1.70
CA ALA A 49 3.14 -8.24 -2.84
C ALA A 49 4.47 -7.50 -2.92
N LEU A 50 4.98 -7.03 -1.79
CA LEU A 50 6.22 -6.29 -1.79
C LEU A 50 7.42 -7.16 -2.09
N LYS A 51 7.28 -8.44 -1.89
CA LYS A 51 8.37 -9.31 -2.13
C LYS A 51 8.43 -9.48 -3.61
N ARG A 52 7.30 -9.45 -4.30
CA ARG A 52 7.26 -9.63 -5.71
C ARG A 52 7.61 -8.34 -6.41
N VAL A 53 7.16 -7.20 -5.91
CA VAL A 53 7.43 -5.90 -6.50
C VAL A 53 7.83 -4.96 -5.37
N PRO A 54 9.10 -4.79 -5.12
CA PRO A 54 9.57 -3.91 -4.05
C PRO A 54 9.26 -2.45 -4.31
N GLY A 55 8.83 -1.74 -3.31
CA GLY A 55 8.50 -0.35 -3.47
C GLY A 55 7.63 0.13 -2.32
N THR A 56 6.84 1.13 -2.58
CA THR A 56 5.97 1.72 -1.58
C THR A 56 4.52 1.47 -1.96
N VAL A 57 3.73 0.93 -1.06
CA VAL A 57 2.34 0.65 -1.33
C VAL A 57 1.59 1.96 -1.25
N GLN A 58 0.91 2.34 -2.31
CA GLN A 58 0.14 3.55 -2.35
C GLN A 58 -1.34 3.30 -2.25
N GLY A 59 -1.78 2.09 -2.42
CA GLY A 59 -3.18 1.79 -2.29
C GLY A 59 -3.41 0.32 -2.11
N VAL A 60 -4.52 -0.05 -1.48
CA VAL A 60 -4.89 -1.43 -1.34
C VAL A 60 -6.40 -1.54 -1.45
N GLU A 61 -6.86 -2.54 -2.13
CA GLU A 61 -8.27 -2.76 -2.28
C GLU A 61 -8.54 -4.26 -2.13
N LEU A 62 -9.63 -4.64 -1.48
CA LEU A 62 -10.01 -6.02 -1.37
C LEU A 62 -11.33 -6.15 -2.11
N ALA A 63 -11.37 -6.96 -3.11
CA ALA A 63 -12.56 -7.08 -3.94
C ALA A 63 -12.68 -8.47 -4.54
N ARG A 64 -13.86 -8.80 -5.02
CA ARG A 64 -14.05 -10.06 -5.66
C ARG A 64 -13.94 -9.87 -7.14
N ALA A 65 -13.24 -10.75 -7.79
CA ALA A 65 -13.10 -10.65 -9.22
C ALA A 65 -13.13 -12.06 -9.76
N ARG A 66 -14.06 -12.32 -10.64
CA ARG A 66 -14.19 -13.62 -11.21
C ARG A 66 -14.26 -14.74 -10.21
N GLY A 67 -15.05 -14.51 -9.18
CA GLY A 67 -15.25 -15.54 -8.18
C GLY A 67 -14.13 -15.68 -7.17
N ARG A 68 -13.10 -14.86 -7.27
CA ARG A 68 -12.03 -14.95 -6.30
C ARG A 68 -11.93 -13.70 -5.50
N LEU A 69 -11.46 -13.78 -4.30
CA LEU A 69 -11.29 -12.64 -3.45
C LEU A 69 -9.83 -12.25 -3.58
N LEU A 70 -9.56 -11.03 -3.97
CA LEU A 70 -8.21 -10.55 -4.20
C LEU A 70 -7.90 -9.26 -3.50
N TYR A 71 -6.65 -9.15 -3.03
CA TYR A 71 -6.16 -7.90 -2.53
C TYR A 71 -5.39 -7.30 -3.71
N GLU A 72 -5.69 -6.07 -4.06
CA GLU A 72 -4.97 -5.41 -5.13
C GLU A 72 -4.12 -4.34 -4.51
N PHE A 73 -2.83 -4.40 -4.70
CA PHE A 73 -1.92 -3.41 -4.14
C PHE A 73 -1.34 -2.56 -5.26
N LYS A 74 -1.38 -1.23 -5.10
CA LYS A 74 -0.79 -0.36 -6.07
C LYS A 74 0.54 0.02 -5.49
N ILE A 75 1.60 -0.31 -6.13
CA ILE A 75 2.95 -0.12 -5.63
C ILE A 75 3.77 0.79 -6.52
N GLN A 76 4.39 1.78 -5.91
CA GLN A 76 5.24 2.68 -6.61
C GLN A 76 6.60 2.02 -6.49
N ARG A 77 7.15 1.52 -7.58
CA ARG A 77 8.40 0.80 -7.50
C ARG A 77 9.54 1.73 -7.25
N ASN A 78 10.53 1.28 -6.56
CA ASN A 78 11.66 2.08 -6.23
C ASN A 78 12.37 2.51 -7.53
N GLY A 79 12.59 3.80 -7.65
CA GLY A 79 13.30 4.29 -8.80
C GLY A 79 12.58 4.30 -10.12
N ARG A 80 11.29 4.00 -10.13
CA ARG A 80 10.58 4.02 -11.36
C ARG A 80 9.39 4.88 -11.30
N LYS A 81 8.90 5.31 -12.44
CA LYS A 81 7.73 6.12 -12.48
C LYS A 81 6.54 5.26 -12.67
N GLY A 82 5.41 5.71 -12.25
CA GLY A 82 4.16 4.99 -12.40
C GLY A 82 4.02 3.94 -11.34
N THR A 83 2.93 3.26 -11.32
CA THR A 83 2.68 2.26 -10.31
C THR A 83 2.49 0.90 -10.96
N THR A 84 2.65 -0.14 -10.17
CA THR A 84 2.43 -1.49 -10.62
C THR A 84 1.37 -2.07 -9.69
N GLU A 85 0.41 -2.78 -10.22
CA GLU A 85 -0.60 -3.39 -9.40
C GLU A 85 -0.25 -4.85 -9.20
N VAL A 86 -0.33 -5.31 -7.98
CA VAL A 86 -0.08 -6.71 -7.68
C VAL A 86 -1.33 -7.26 -7.03
N ASP A 87 -1.91 -8.30 -7.60
CA ASP A 87 -3.10 -8.91 -7.06
C ASP A 87 -2.68 -10.16 -6.29
N VAL A 88 -3.10 -10.25 -5.05
CA VAL A 88 -2.77 -11.41 -4.22
C VAL A 88 -4.07 -12.11 -3.85
N ASN A 89 -4.16 -13.39 -4.05
CA ASN A 89 -5.34 -14.14 -3.75
C ASN A 89 -5.54 -14.16 -2.24
N ALA A 90 -6.67 -13.66 -1.78
CA ALA A 90 -6.92 -13.53 -0.36
C ALA A 90 -7.23 -14.86 0.32
N THR A 91 -7.35 -15.92 -0.43
CA THR A 91 -7.62 -17.21 0.13
C THR A 91 -6.33 -18.03 0.18
N THR A 92 -5.50 -17.95 -0.84
CA THR A 92 -4.31 -18.77 -0.90
C THR A 92 -3.01 -18.03 -0.66
N GLY A 93 -3.01 -16.73 -0.82
CA GLY A 93 -1.78 -15.97 -0.66
C GLY A 93 -0.93 -15.94 -1.92
N LYS A 94 -1.38 -16.55 -3.00
CA LYS A 94 -0.59 -16.53 -4.19
C LYS A 94 -0.77 -15.28 -5.00
N VAL A 95 0.27 -14.85 -5.69
CA VAL A 95 0.20 -13.68 -6.54
C VAL A 95 -0.58 -14.10 -7.77
N ALA A 96 -1.71 -13.46 -7.98
CA ALA A 96 -2.57 -13.79 -9.09
C ALA A 96 -2.25 -13.00 -10.35
N ALA A 97 -1.73 -11.81 -10.22
CA ALA A 97 -1.40 -11.01 -11.38
C ALA A 97 -0.50 -9.86 -11.01
N VAL A 98 0.29 -9.40 -11.96
CA VAL A 98 1.12 -8.23 -11.78
C VAL A 98 0.88 -7.41 -13.03
N LYS A 99 0.37 -6.19 -12.89
CA LYS A 99 0.03 -5.37 -14.02
C LYS A 99 0.62 -3.99 -13.99
N ALA A 100 0.90 -3.45 -15.13
CA ALA A 100 1.43 -2.12 -15.22
C ALA A 100 0.33 -1.18 -14.81
N GLY A 101 0.67 -0.06 -14.31
CA GLY A 101 -0.33 0.86 -13.83
C GLY A 101 -1.02 1.64 -14.90
N ALA A 102 -1.76 2.60 -14.48
CA ALA A 102 -2.54 3.39 -15.33
C ALA A 102 -1.88 3.99 -16.53
N ARG A 103 -0.62 4.28 -16.49
CA ARG A 103 0.01 4.76 -17.55
C ARG A 103 -0.13 3.96 -18.75
N ALA A 104 -0.06 2.75 -18.69
CA ALA A 104 -0.11 1.91 -19.80
C ALA A 104 -1.46 1.99 -20.42
N ARG A 105 -2.46 2.11 -19.69
CA ARG A 105 -3.73 2.12 -20.16
C ARG A 105 -3.98 3.35 -20.96
N THR A 106 -3.48 4.46 -20.60
CA THR A 106 -3.77 5.64 -21.26
C THR A 106 -3.21 5.58 -22.64
N ARG A 107 -2.11 4.96 -22.81
CA ARG A 107 -1.53 4.85 -24.01
C ARG A 107 -2.28 4.07 -24.93
N SER A 108 -2.86 3.08 -24.53
CA SER A 108 -3.51 2.21 -25.38
C SER A 108 -4.67 2.91 -25.97
N THR A 109 -5.26 3.81 -25.33
CA THR A 109 -6.44 4.36 -25.80
C THR A 109 -6.12 5.24 -26.92
N THR A 110 -5.02 5.87 -26.87
CA THR A 110 -4.70 6.72 -27.85
C THR A 110 -4.54 6.14 -29.14
N ARG A 111 -4.04 5.01 -29.31
CA ARG A 111 -3.79 4.48 -30.51
C ARG A 111 -4.86 4.04 -31.23
N HIS A 112 -5.89 3.91 -30.83
CA HIS A 112 -6.87 3.40 -31.49
C HIS A 112 -7.46 4.20 -32.48
N SER A 113 -7.32 5.37 -32.52
CA SER A 113 -8.00 6.03 -33.38
C SER A 113 -7.66 5.95 -34.72
N SER A 114 -7.14 5.53 -35.33
CA SER A 114 -6.90 5.55 -36.64
C SER A 114 -7.56 4.88 -37.36
#